data_c1ec5c95a9d742e41c8b51b52d776664
#
_entry.id   c1ec5c95a9d742e41c8b51b52d776664
#
_cell.length_a   1.000
_cell.length_b   1.000
_cell.length_c   1.000
_cell.angle_alpha   90.00
_cell.angle_beta   90.00
_cell.angle_gamma   90.00
#
_symmetry.space_group_name_H-M   'P 1'
#
loop_
_entity.id
_entity.type
_entity.pdbx_description
1 polymer ?
#
loop_
_entity_poly.entity_id
_entity_poly.type
_entity_poly.pdbx_seq_one_letter_code
_entity_poly.pdbx_strand_id
1 'polypeptide(L)'
;LIDLDVILLVSALVLIASIFAARLGSRFGLPALLLFLGIGMLLGDAVLGIEFNDADIANAIGFGALVLILAEGGLTTKWDDIKSSTGVAVVLATAGVAVSVGLMTLFGYFVLRLDLSIALLLGAVTSPTDAAAVFSVLRRVPLPHKVRGVLEGESGLNDAPTVLLVTLASSWAAGQAPHESAPLLALEIVGELVGGVALGLALGWIGIQVLKRISLPSSGLYALAALGWAILSYAAAAELHLSGFAAVYVCGLLLGNAKLPYRVATRAFVEGIGWIAQIGLFVMLGLLASPKLLSWGDVGVAIAAGLFLTLIARPVSVLLSTVWFRIGWQDGIFLSWAGLRGAVPIVLCTIPLASRVPSSQRLFDVVLIFVIVFTVLQAPTLPWLANRLGLADRGQPHDVEVEVAPLERMSADLMQLRIPVGSKLNGVEIGELRLGRNAAVSLIIRDNEPMVPGPRDLIRTGDELLVVTPSHLRAQTEQRIRAVARGGRLAAWRQSAAE
;
A
#
# COMPACT_ATOMS: atom_id res chain seq x y z
N LEU A 1 -35.32 11.61 -12.63
CA LEU A 1 -34.19 12.10 -13.45
C LEU A 1 -33.08 12.48 -12.51
N ILE A 2 -31.93 11.84 -12.66
CA ILE A 2 -30.71 12.17 -11.90
C ILE A 2 -30.25 13.54 -12.42
N ASP A 3 -30.19 14.53 -11.55
CA ASP A 3 -29.68 15.87 -11.91
C ASP A 3 -28.15 15.80 -11.98
N LEU A 4 -27.62 15.81 -13.21
CA LEU A 4 -26.18 15.69 -13.48
C LEU A 4 -25.39 16.83 -12.80
N ASP A 5 -25.96 18.04 -12.78
CA ASP A 5 -25.30 19.21 -12.22
C ASP A 5 -25.12 19.07 -10.70
N VAL A 6 -26.12 18.52 -10.01
CA VAL A 6 -26.05 18.20 -8.58
C VAL A 6 -24.99 17.12 -8.30
N ILE A 7 -24.96 16.05 -9.11
CA ILE A 7 -23.94 15.00 -8.96
C ILE A 7 -22.54 15.57 -9.14
N LEU A 8 -22.31 16.34 -10.18
CA LEU A 8 -21.00 16.95 -10.45
C LEU A 8 -20.61 17.91 -9.32
N LEU A 9 -21.56 18.72 -8.83
CA LEU A 9 -21.32 19.65 -7.72
C LEU A 9 -20.93 18.88 -6.44
N VAL A 10 -21.70 17.87 -6.05
CA VAL A 10 -21.43 17.05 -4.86
C VAL A 10 -20.09 16.33 -5.00
N SER A 11 -19.82 15.71 -6.16
CA SER A 11 -18.56 15.00 -6.41
C SER A 11 -17.35 15.93 -6.33
N ALA A 12 -17.45 17.15 -6.88
CA ALA A 12 -16.38 18.16 -6.80
C ALA A 12 -16.15 18.61 -5.36
N LEU A 13 -17.22 18.87 -4.61
CA LEU A 13 -17.14 19.26 -3.19
C LEU A 13 -16.53 18.15 -2.34
N VAL A 14 -16.93 16.89 -2.57
CA VAL A 14 -16.37 15.72 -1.90
C VAL A 14 -14.87 15.58 -2.18
N LEU A 15 -14.47 15.73 -3.44
CA LEU A 15 -13.05 15.66 -3.82
C LEU A 15 -12.22 16.73 -3.12
N ILE A 16 -12.70 17.99 -3.15
CA ILE A 16 -12.04 19.12 -2.50
C ILE A 16 -11.98 18.91 -0.98
N ALA A 17 -13.09 18.54 -0.35
CA ALA A 17 -13.16 18.27 1.08
C ALA A 17 -12.20 17.14 1.48
N SER A 18 -12.11 16.08 0.66
CA SER A 18 -11.19 14.95 0.88
C SER A 18 -9.72 15.36 0.81
N ILE A 19 -9.34 16.25 -0.12
CA ILE A 19 -7.99 16.81 -0.19
C ILE A 19 -7.62 17.57 1.09
N PHE A 20 -8.54 18.41 1.59
CA PHE A 20 -8.34 19.10 2.87
C PHE A 20 -8.31 18.14 4.05
N ALA A 21 -9.19 17.13 4.05
CA ALA A 21 -9.21 16.08 5.07
C ALA A 21 -7.90 15.30 5.11
N ALA A 22 -7.30 14.95 3.96
CA ALA A 22 -6.01 14.27 3.89
C ALA A 22 -4.89 15.10 4.56
N ARG A 23 -4.89 16.43 4.34
CA ARG A 23 -3.95 17.35 5.02
C ARG A 23 -4.19 17.40 6.53
N LEU A 24 -5.45 17.41 6.96
CA LEU A 24 -5.82 17.43 8.36
C LEU A 24 -5.43 16.13 9.05
N GLY A 25 -5.73 14.97 8.44
CA GLY A 25 -5.36 13.64 8.94
C GLY A 25 -3.86 13.52 9.20
N SER A 26 -3.03 13.96 8.24
CA SER A 26 -1.56 13.94 8.39
C SER A 26 -1.05 14.82 9.55
N ARG A 27 -1.79 15.84 9.94
CA ARG A 27 -1.45 16.72 11.07
C ARG A 27 -1.75 16.09 12.42
N PHE A 28 -2.81 15.28 12.50
CA PHE A 28 -3.23 14.59 13.73
C PHE A 28 -2.71 13.14 13.83
N GLY A 29 -1.95 12.67 12.85
CA GLY A 29 -1.46 11.29 12.82
C GLY A 29 -2.56 10.26 12.56
N LEU A 30 -3.66 10.67 11.93
CA LEU A 30 -4.76 9.80 11.52
C LEU A 30 -4.65 9.49 10.04
N PRO A 31 -4.93 8.24 9.61
CA PRO A 31 -5.05 7.93 8.19
C PRO A 31 -6.16 8.76 7.55
N ALA A 32 -5.87 9.39 6.40
CA ALA A 32 -6.82 10.20 5.65
C ALA A 32 -8.09 9.41 5.27
N LEU A 33 -7.95 8.10 5.10
CA LEU A 33 -9.00 7.16 4.73
C LEU A 33 -10.19 7.18 5.70
N LEU A 34 -9.93 7.31 7.00
CA LEU A 34 -11.01 7.44 8.00
C LEU A 34 -11.80 8.75 7.84
N LEU A 35 -11.12 9.82 7.43
CA LEU A 35 -11.81 11.09 7.18
C LEU A 35 -12.66 11.03 5.92
N PHE A 36 -12.22 10.30 4.88
CA PHE A 36 -13.04 10.05 3.68
C PHE A 36 -14.28 9.24 4.02
N LEU A 37 -14.13 8.20 4.85
CA LEU A 37 -15.26 7.44 5.37
C LEU A 37 -16.23 8.35 6.15
N GLY A 38 -15.69 9.20 7.03
CA GLY A 38 -16.49 10.19 7.77
C GLY A 38 -17.25 11.16 6.86
N ILE A 39 -16.63 11.64 5.77
CA ILE A 39 -17.31 12.47 4.76
C ILE A 39 -18.48 11.70 4.15
N GLY A 40 -18.28 10.43 3.77
CA GLY A 40 -19.36 9.58 3.25
C GLY A 40 -20.49 9.39 4.25
N MET A 41 -20.18 9.14 5.53
CA MET A 41 -21.20 9.01 6.58
C MET A 41 -21.98 10.32 6.81
N LEU A 42 -21.34 11.47 6.67
CA LEU A 42 -22.01 12.78 6.77
C LEU A 42 -22.94 13.05 5.58
N LEU A 43 -22.56 12.61 4.38
CA LEU A 43 -23.39 12.71 3.17
C LEU A 43 -24.56 11.74 3.20
N GLY A 44 -24.39 10.58 3.83
CA GLY A 44 -25.37 9.52 3.91
C GLY A 44 -26.59 9.86 4.78
N ASP A 45 -27.32 8.82 5.07
CA ASP A 45 -28.60 8.85 5.81
C ASP A 45 -28.47 9.47 7.22
N ALA A 46 -27.25 9.53 7.77
CA ALA A 46 -27.00 10.08 9.09
C ALA A 46 -27.28 11.59 9.19
N VAL A 47 -26.92 12.40 8.16
CA VAL A 47 -26.97 13.87 8.22
C VAL A 47 -27.65 14.50 7.00
N LEU A 48 -27.17 14.23 5.77
CA LEU A 48 -27.70 14.86 4.54
C LEU A 48 -28.77 14.04 3.84
N GLY A 49 -29.00 12.78 4.26
CA GLY A 49 -30.09 11.94 3.78
C GLY A 49 -29.90 11.39 2.37
N ILE A 50 -28.66 11.28 1.87
CA ILE A 50 -28.40 10.59 0.60
C ILE A 50 -28.47 9.11 0.88
N GLU A 51 -29.54 8.46 0.41
CA GLU A 51 -29.72 7.01 0.55
C GLU A 51 -28.91 6.28 -0.53
N PHE A 52 -27.97 5.43 -0.11
CA PHE A 52 -27.20 4.52 -0.95
C PHE A 52 -27.27 3.11 -0.35
N ASN A 53 -28.25 2.32 -0.79
CA ASN A 53 -28.58 1.02 -0.20
C ASN A 53 -28.39 -0.15 -1.19
N ASP A 54 -27.72 0.08 -2.33
CA ASP A 54 -27.50 -0.93 -3.35
C ASP A 54 -26.18 -1.66 -3.11
N ALA A 55 -26.29 -2.86 -2.53
CA ALA A 55 -25.14 -3.70 -2.22
C ALA A 55 -24.40 -4.21 -3.47
N ASP A 56 -25.13 -4.43 -4.57
CA ASP A 56 -24.53 -4.92 -5.81
C ASP A 56 -23.69 -3.84 -6.48
N ILE A 57 -24.19 -2.60 -6.52
CA ILE A 57 -23.44 -1.43 -7.01
C ILE A 57 -22.26 -1.16 -6.08
N ALA A 58 -22.44 -1.21 -4.74
CA ALA A 58 -21.38 -1.02 -3.78
C ALA A 58 -20.26 -2.06 -3.96
N ASN A 59 -20.63 -3.32 -4.18
CA ASN A 59 -19.69 -4.40 -4.44
C ASN A 59 -18.91 -4.14 -5.74
N ALA A 60 -19.59 -3.84 -6.85
CA ALA A 60 -18.95 -3.60 -8.15
C ALA A 60 -17.97 -2.41 -8.10
N ILE A 61 -18.39 -1.27 -7.52
CA ILE A 61 -17.53 -0.09 -7.35
C ILE A 61 -16.38 -0.40 -6.40
N GLY A 62 -16.65 -1.10 -5.30
CA GLY A 62 -15.66 -1.49 -4.30
C GLY A 62 -14.55 -2.35 -4.90
N PHE A 63 -14.91 -3.39 -5.65
CA PHE A 63 -13.95 -4.25 -6.34
C PHE A 63 -13.19 -3.50 -7.45
N GLY A 64 -13.88 -2.68 -8.25
CA GLY A 64 -13.23 -1.84 -9.25
C GLY A 64 -12.18 -0.89 -8.63
N ALA A 65 -12.51 -0.27 -7.51
CA ALA A 65 -11.58 0.57 -6.76
C ALA A 65 -10.40 -0.23 -6.21
N LEU A 66 -10.63 -1.43 -5.65
CA LEU A 66 -9.55 -2.31 -5.17
C LEU A 66 -8.61 -2.72 -6.30
N VAL A 67 -9.12 -3.04 -7.50
CA VAL A 67 -8.29 -3.35 -8.67
C VAL A 67 -7.38 -2.16 -9.03
N LEU A 68 -7.91 -0.93 -9.01
CA LEU A 68 -7.13 0.28 -9.26
C LEU A 68 -6.07 0.54 -8.18
N ILE A 69 -6.43 0.35 -6.91
CA ILE A 69 -5.52 0.51 -5.77
C ILE A 69 -4.39 -0.53 -5.82
N LEU A 70 -4.70 -1.79 -6.14
CA LEU A 70 -3.68 -2.84 -6.29
C LEU A 70 -2.81 -2.64 -7.53
N ALA A 71 -3.37 -2.15 -8.64
CA ALA A 71 -2.60 -1.76 -9.82
C ALA A 71 -1.63 -0.62 -9.48
N GLU A 72 -2.09 0.41 -8.76
CA GLU A 72 -1.27 1.51 -8.26
C GLU A 72 -0.17 0.97 -7.33
N GLY A 73 -0.54 0.18 -6.32
CA GLY A 73 0.40 -0.44 -5.38
C GLY A 73 1.49 -1.24 -6.10
N GLY A 74 1.13 -2.08 -7.07
CA GLY A 74 2.09 -2.83 -7.88
C GLY A 74 3.00 -1.92 -8.70
N LEU A 75 2.45 -0.95 -9.44
CA LEU A 75 3.20 -0.05 -10.32
C LEU A 75 4.14 0.91 -9.57
N THR A 76 3.82 1.26 -8.33
CA THR A 76 4.62 2.19 -7.50
C THR A 76 5.65 1.49 -6.62
N THR A 77 5.40 0.24 -6.23
CA THR A 77 6.29 -0.55 -5.36
C THR A 77 7.62 -0.83 -6.05
N LYS A 78 8.73 -0.56 -5.36
CA LYS A 78 10.07 -0.84 -5.85
C LYS A 78 10.48 -2.26 -5.45
N TRP A 79 10.82 -3.09 -6.45
CA TRP A 79 11.27 -4.47 -6.21
C TRP A 79 12.48 -4.54 -5.27
N ASP A 80 13.40 -3.58 -5.39
CA ASP A 80 14.60 -3.53 -4.54
C ASP A 80 14.29 -3.37 -3.06
N ASP A 81 13.18 -2.72 -2.73
CA ASP A 81 12.75 -2.51 -1.35
C ASP A 81 12.11 -3.77 -0.75
N ILE A 82 11.43 -4.60 -1.57
CA ILE A 82 10.69 -5.78 -1.10
C ILE A 82 11.41 -7.10 -1.29
N LYS A 83 12.36 -7.23 -2.24
CA LYS A 83 13.00 -8.50 -2.61
C LYS A 83 13.63 -9.26 -1.44
N SER A 84 14.23 -8.54 -0.48
CA SER A 84 14.85 -9.16 0.71
C SER A 84 13.83 -9.65 1.73
N SER A 85 12.60 -9.19 1.64
CA SER A 85 11.51 -9.44 2.57
C SER A 85 10.39 -10.30 1.98
N THR A 86 10.47 -10.64 0.67
CA THR A 86 9.40 -11.33 -0.06
C THR A 86 9.03 -12.67 0.59
N GLY A 87 10.00 -13.46 1.04
CA GLY A 87 9.70 -14.75 1.68
C GLY A 87 8.87 -14.61 2.95
N VAL A 88 9.18 -13.61 3.78
CA VAL A 88 8.40 -13.31 5.00
C VAL A 88 7.01 -12.78 4.63
N ALA A 89 6.95 -11.86 3.67
CA ALA A 89 5.71 -11.26 3.20
C ALA A 89 4.74 -12.32 2.65
N VAL A 90 5.22 -13.25 1.82
CA VAL A 90 4.41 -14.35 1.28
C VAL A 90 3.88 -15.26 2.39
N VAL A 91 4.72 -15.64 3.36
CA VAL A 91 4.27 -16.50 4.48
C VAL A 91 3.27 -15.77 5.36
N LEU A 92 3.45 -14.46 5.62
CA LEU A 92 2.47 -13.66 6.36
C LEU A 92 1.15 -13.52 5.59
N ALA A 93 1.22 -13.26 4.29
CA ALA A 93 0.04 -13.10 3.44
C ALA A 93 -0.75 -14.40 3.21
N THR A 94 -0.15 -15.56 3.42
CA THR A 94 -0.79 -16.88 3.23
C THR A 94 -1.00 -17.60 4.56
N ALA A 95 0.04 -18.22 5.11
CA ALA A 95 -0.05 -18.95 6.38
C ALA A 95 -0.44 -18.03 7.54
N GLY A 96 0.08 -16.80 7.58
CA GLY A 96 -0.27 -15.81 8.59
C GLY A 96 -1.74 -15.41 8.54
N VAL A 97 -2.28 -15.20 7.35
CA VAL A 97 -3.73 -14.98 7.16
C VAL A 97 -4.53 -16.19 7.61
N ALA A 98 -4.14 -17.40 7.19
CA ALA A 98 -4.84 -18.62 7.60
C ALA A 98 -4.88 -18.81 9.13
N VAL A 99 -3.78 -18.53 9.82
CA VAL A 99 -3.71 -18.55 11.29
C VAL A 99 -4.63 -17.49 11.90
N SER A 100 -4.61 -16.25 11.37
CA SER A 100 -5.47 -15.17 11.85
C SER A 100 -6.95 -15.51 11.65
N VAL A 101 -7.32 -16.00 10.46
CA VAL A 101 -8.70 -16.44 10.14
C VAL A 101 -9.11 -17.57 11.07
N GLY A 102 -8.28 -18.60 11.24
CA GLY A 102 -8.58 -19.73 12.12
C GLY A 102 -8.81 -19.32 13.57
N LEU A 103 -7.92 -18.49 14.13
CA LEU A 103 -8.06 -17.99 15.50
C LEU A 103 -9.29 -17.11 15.66
N MET A 104 -9.57 -16.22 14.71
CA MET A 104 -10.76 -15.36 14.73
C MET A 104 -12.04 -16.18 14.59
N THR A 105 -12.05 -17.22 13.75
CA THR A 105 -13.17 -18.14 13.61
C THR A 105 -13.46 -18.87 14.92
N LEU A 106 -12.42 -19.41 15.56
CA LEU A 106 -12.56 -20.07 16.87
C LEU A 106 -13.10 -19.11 17.94
N PHE A 107 -12.56 -17.89 17.97
CA PHE A 107 -13.05 -16.85 18.90
C PHE A 107 -14.51 -16.49 18.62
N GLY A 108 -14.86 -16.26 17.35
CA GLY A 108 -16.23 -15.95 16.93
C GLY A 108 -17.21 -17.06 17.31
N TYR A 109 -16.83 -18.30 17.09
CA TYR A 109 -17.68 -19.47 17.39
C TYR A 109 -17.82 -19.73 18.89
N PHE A 110 -16.71 -19.84 19.63
CA PHE A 110 -16.74 -20.25 21.04
C PHE A 110 -17.06 -19.10 22.01
N VAL A 111 -16.57 -17.88 21.74
CA VAL A 111 -16.70 -16.73 22.65
C VAL A 111 -17.88 -15.85 22.28
N LEU A 112 -17.96 -15.45 20.98
CA LEU A 112 -19.05 -14.59 20.50
C LEU A 112 -20.32 -15.39 20.19
N ARG A 113 -20.23 -16.73 20.16
CA ARG A 113 -21.33 -17.65 19.88
C ARG A 113 -22.03 -17.38 18.55
N LEU A 114 -21.25 -17.04 17.56
CA LEU A 114 -21.71 -16.87 16.19
C LEU A 114 -21.82 -18.24 15.49
N ASP A 115 -22.68 -18.34 14.50
CA ASP A 115 -22.69 -19.49 13.61
C ASP A 115 -21.32 -19.64 12.93
N LEU A 116 -20.90 -20.89 12.70
CA LEU A 116 -19.55 -21.17 12.22
C LEU A 116 -19.24 -20.45 10.89
N SER A 117 -20.21 -20.37 9.97
CA SER A 117 -20.06 -19.66 8.70
C SER A 117 -19.87 -18.15 8.88
N ILE A 118 -20.62 -17.54 9.81
CA ILE A 118 -20.50 -16.12 10.15
C ILE A 118 -19.20 -15.85 10.91
N ALA A 119 -18.78 -16.76 11.80
CA ALA A 119 -17.49 -16.66 12.49
C ALA A 119 -16.31 -16.75 11.50
N LEU A 120 -16.40 -17.62 10.48
CA LEU A 120 -15.43 -17.73 9.41
C LEU A 120 -15.38 -16.45 8.55
N LEU A 121 -16.55 -15.91 8.19
CA LEU A 121 -16.64 -14.63 7.49
C LEU A 121 -16.01 -13.49 8.29
N LEU A 122 -16.31 -13.38 9.58
CA LEU A 122 -15.69 -12.38 10.45
C LEU A 122 -14.17 -12.53 10.45
N GLY A 123 -13.65 -13.74 10.57
CA GLY A 123 -12.22 -14.03 10.51
C GLY A 123 -11.60 -13.66 9.17
N ALA A 124 -12.20 -14.09 8.07
CA ALA A 124 -11.70 -13.84 6.72
C ALA A 124 -11.68 -12.33 6.39
N VAL A 125 -12.78 -11.63 6.66
CA VAL A 125 -12.93 -10.20 6.38
C VAL A 125 -11.98 -9.34 7.21
N THR A 126 -11.73 -9.68 8.50
CA THR A 126 -10.90 -8.85 9.39
C THR A 126 -9.41 -9.16 9.30
N SER A 127 -9.00 -10.22 8.61
CA SER A 127 -7.58 -10.65 8.58
C SER A 127 -6.66 -9.80 7.70
N PRO A 128 -7.07 -9.28 6.52
CA PRO A 128 -6.16 -8.52 5.66
C PRO A 128 -5.67 -7.23 6.31
N THR A 129 -4.44 -6.84 5.99
CA THR A 129 -3.78 -5.65 6.53
C THR A 129 -3.57 -4.62 5.42
N ASP A 130 -3.53 -3.34 5.78
CA ASP A 130 -3.39 -2.21 4.86
C ASP A 130 -2.09 -1.44 5.13
N ALA A 131 -1.10 -1.62 4.25
CA ALA A 131 0.16 -0.90 4.34
C ALA A 131 0.02 0.60 4.02
N ALA A 132 -0.94 1.00 3.17
CA ALA A 132 -1.15 2.40 2.83
C ALA A 132 -1.58 3.20 4.07
N ALA A 133 -2.46 2.63 4.89
CA ALA A 133 -2.85 3.22 6.18
C ALA A 133 -1.63 3.40 7.11
N VAL A 134 -0.76 2.38 7.20
CA VAL A 134 0.46 2.42 8.02
C VAL A 134 1.42 3.51 7.55
N PHE A 135 1.73 3.55 6.25
CA PHE A 135 2.68 4.52 5.70
C PHE A 135 2.15 5.96 5.68
N SER A 136 0.83 6.14 5.60
CA SER A 136 0.22 7.47 5.71
C SER A 136 0.55 8.14 7.05
N VAL A 137 0.64 7.34 8.12
CA VAL A 137 0.96 7.79 9.48
C VAL A 137 2.47 7.89 9.71
N LEU A 138 3.23 6.97 9.14
CA LEU A 138 4.69 6.89 9.32
C LEU A 138 5.52 7.71 8.32
N ARG A 139 4.90 8.60 7.54
CA ARG A 139 5.61 9.41 6.52
C ARG A 139 6.86 10.12 7.03
N ARG A 140 6.92 10.47 8.32
CA ARG A 140 8.03 11.20 8.95
C ARG A 140 8.94 10.32 9.79
N VAL A 141 8.62 9.04 9.95
CA VAL A 141 9.38 8.09 10.75
C VAL A 141 10.07 7.10 9.80
N PRO A 142 11.40 7.15 9.68
CA PRO A 142 12.10 6.21 8.83
C PRO A 142 12.00 4.80 9.43
N LEU A 143 11.61 3.83 8.61
CA LEU A 143 11.59 2.41 8.98
C LEU A 143 12.75 1.67 8.31
N PRO A 144 13.30 0.61 8.94
CA PRO A 144 14.25 -0.28 8.28
C PRO A 144 13.65 -0.86 6.99
N HIS A 145 14.43 -0.92 5.91
CA HIS A 145 13.98 -1.46 4.61
C HIS A 145 13.33 -2.84 4.74
N LYS A 146 13.84 -3.70 5.62
CA LYS A 146 13.27 -5.04 5.85
C LYS A 146 11.85 -4.98 6.40
N VAL A 147 11.60 -4.14 7.42
CA VAL A 147 10.26 -3.99 8.04
C VAL A 147 9.28 -3.38 7.04
N ARG A 148 9.73 -2.34 6.32
CA ARG A 148 8.94 -1.69 5.28
C ARG A 148 8.56 -2.69 4.18
N GLY A 149 9.55 -3.43 3.66
CA GLY A 149 9.31 -4.41 2.61
C GLY A 149 8.40 -5.58 3.02
N VAL A 150 8.40 -5.98 4.31
CA VAL A 150 7.45 -6.96 4.84
C VAL A 150 6.04 -6.41 4.80
N LEU A 151 5.82 -5.19 5.31
CA LEU A 151 4.49 -4.56 5.35
C LEU A 151 3.92 -4.32 3.95
N GLU A 152 4.72 -3.79 3.02
CA GLU A 152 4.31 -3.55 1.63
C GLU A 152 3.99 -4.88 0.92
N GLY A 153 4.85 -5.87 1.06
CA GLY A 153 4.68 -7.16 0.42
C GLY A 153 3.53 -7.98 1.01
N GLU A 154 3.34 -7.95 2.33
CA GLU A 154 2.20 -8.61 2.99
C GLU A 154 0.89 -8.02 2.49
N SER A 155 0.73 -6.70 2.55
CA SER A 155 -0.51 -6.02 2.16
C SER A 155 -0.84 -6.19 0.68
N GLY A 156 0.15 -6.18 -0.22
CA GLY A 156 -0.11 -6.39 -1.64
C GLY A 156 -0.49 -7.83 -2.02
N LEU A 157 -0.19 -8.80 -1.15
CA LEU A 157 -0.43 -10.22 -1.44
C LEU A 157 -1.58 -10.83 -0.63
N ASN A 158 -1.97 -10.26 0.52
CA ASN A 158 -2.97 -10.84 1.42
C ASN A 158 -4.41 -10.65 0.94
N ASP A 159 -4.68 -9.66 0.09
CA ASP A 159 -6.03 -9.41 -0.43
C ASP A 159 -6.53 -10.57 -1.29
N ALA A 160 -5.64 -11.15 -2.11
CA ALA A 160 -6.00 -12.24 -3.01
C ALA A 160 -6.55 -13.49 -2.28
N PRO A 161 -5.85 -14.10 -1.30
CA PRO A 161 -6.39 -15.24 -0.57
C PRO A 161 -7.60 -14.89 0.29
N THR A 162 -7.70 -13.67 0.80
CA THR A 162 -8.84 -13.26 1.63
C THR A 162 -10.12 -13.08 0.83
N VAL A 163 -10.05 -12.54 -0.39
CA VAL A 163 -11.21 -12.46 -1.29
C VAL A 163 -11.77 -13.84 -1.57
N LEU A 164 -10.91 -14.81 -1.92
CA LEU A 164 -11.32 -16.18 -2.17
C LEU A 164 -11.98 -16.81 -0.93
N LEU A 165 -11.37 -16.65 0.23
CA LEU A 165 -11.93 -17.15 1.51
C LEU A 165 -13.29 -16.52 1.82
N VAL A 166 -13.47 -15.22 1.62
CA VAL A 166 -14.74 -14.52 1.88
C VAL A 166 -15.80 -14.97 0.90
N THR A 167 -15.46 -15.16 -0.39
CA THR A 167 -16.41 -15.66 -1.40
C THR A 167 -16.88 -17.06 -1.06
N LEU A 168 -15.98 -17.98 -0.71
CA LEU A 168 -16.32 -19.34 -0.30
C LEU A 168 -17.15 -19.36 0.98
N ALA A 169 -16.75 -18.58 2.00
CA ALA A 169 -17.48 -18.48 3.24
C ALA A 169 -18.87 -17.86 3.07
N SER A 170 -19.03 -16.91 2.15
CA SER A 170 -20.32 -16.30 1.79
C SER A 170 -21.25 -17.31 1.13
N SER A 171 -20.76 -18.09 0.17
CA SER A 171 -21.53 -19.17 -0.47
C SER A 171 -21.97 -20.20 0.56
N TRP A 172 -21.08 -20.59 1.48
CA TRP A 172 -21.45 -21.50 2.57
C TRP A 172 -22.51 -20.91 3.50
N ALA A 173 -22.35 -19.66 3.91
CA ALA A 173 -23.32 -18.97 4.77
C ALA A 173 -24.69 -18.74 4.07
N ALA A 174 -24.70 -18.66 2.73
CA ALA A 174 -25.94 -18.60 1.92
C ALA A 174 -26.60 -19.97 1.73
N GLY A 175 -26.10 -21.04 2.38
CA GLY A 175 -26.67 -22.38 2.31
C GLY A 175 -26.12 -23.26 1.18
N GLN A 176 -25.14 -22.78 0.43
CA GLN A 176 -24.43 -23.54 -0.58
C GLN A 176 -23.19 -24.19 0.06
N ALA A 177 -23.41 -25.24 0.88
CA ALA A 177 -22.30 -25.91 1.53
C ALA A 177 -21.29 -26.44 0.50
N PRO A 178 -19.98 -26.26 0.73
CA PRO A 178 -18.98 -26.83 -0.15
C PRO A 178 -19.13 -28.34 -0.21
N HIS A 179 -19.21 -28.89 -1.41
CA HIS A 179 -19.31 -30.34 -1.63
C HIS A 179 -17.93 -31.01 -1.49
N GLU A 180 -16.88 -30.21 -1.44
CA GLU A 180 -15.49 -30.65 -1.40
C GLU A 180 -14.95 -30.72 0.03
N SER A 181 -13.96 -31.58 0.23
CA SER A 181 -13.25 -31.66 1.49
C SER A 181 -12.34 -30.43 1.70
N ALA A 182 -12.14 -30.03 2.98
CA ALA A 182 -11.28 -28.88 3.31
C ALA A 182 -9.88 -28.90 2.65
N PRO A 183 -9.17 -30.06 2.50
CA PRO A 183 -7.90 -30.09 1.78
C PRO A 183 -8.01 -29.77 0.28
N LEU A 184 -9.11 -30.17 -0.37
CA LEU A 184 -9.34 -29.86 -1.80
C LEU A 184 -9.61 -28.36 -1.99
N LEU A 185 -10.43 -27.76 -1.11
CA LEU A 185 -10.65 -26.30 -1.12
C LEU A 185 -9.36 -25.53 -0.89
N ALA A 186 -8.50 -25.98 0.03
CA ALA A 186 -7.20 -25.35 0.24
C ALA A 186 -6.30 -25.48 -1.01
N LEU A 187 -6.34 -26.60 -1.71
CA LEU A 187 -5.59 -26.81 -2.95
C LEU A 187 -6.12 -25.93 -4.08
N GLU A 188 -7.43 -25.75 -4.19
CA GLU A 188 -8.09 -24.86 -5.14
C GLU A 188 -7.64 -23.41 -4.91
N ILE A 189 -7.75 -22.89 -3.68
CA ILE A 189 -7.29 -21.54 -3.32
C ILE A 189 -5.81 -21.32 -3.69
N VAL A 190 -4.94 -22.29 -3.37
CA VAL A 190 -3.52 -22.22 -3.72
C VAL A 190 -3.33 -22.27 -5.24
N GLY A 191 -4.09 -23.11 -5.94
CA GLY A 191 -4.08 -23.22 -7.40
C GLY A 191 -4.49 -21.92 -8.09
N GLU A 192 -5.59 -21.31 -7.65
CA GLU A 192 -6.04 -20.01 -8.16
C GLU A 192 -5.03 -18.90 -7.90
N LEU A 193 -4.43 -18.87 -6.70
CA LEU A 193 -3.42 -17.88 -6.34
C LEU A 193 -2.16 -18.04 -7.20
N VAL A 194 -1.63 -19.26 -7.31
CA VAL A 194 -0.41 -19.56 -8.11
C VAL A 194 -0.68 -19.30 -9.60
N GLY A 195 -1.85 -19.70 -10.10
CA GLY A 195 -2.28 -19.43 -11.47
C GLY A 195 -2.40 -17.93 -11.75
N GLY A 196 -2.97 -17.16 -10.83
CA GLY A 196 -3.06 -15.70 -10.93
C GLY A 196 -1.68 -15.04 -10.98
N VAL A 197 -0.76 -15.45 -10.10
CA VAL A 197 0.64 -14.99 -10.12
C VAL A 197 1.31 -15.33 -11.45
N ALA A 198 1.18 -16.56 -11.93
CA ALA A 198 1.78 -17.00 -13.19
C ALA A 198 1.25 -16.21 -14.39
N LEU A 199 -0.07 -15.98 -14.45
CA LEU A 199 -0.67 -15.18 -15.50
C LEU A 199 -0.26 -13.70 -15.41
N GLY A 200 -0.20 -13.14 -14.20
CA GLY A 200 0.30 -11.78 -13.96
C GLY A 200 1.74 -11.60 -14.41
N LEU A 201 2.62 -12.58 -14.16
CA LEU A 201 4.00 -12.61 -14.64
C LEU A 201 4.05 -12.66 -16.18
N ALA A 202 3.25 -13.54 -16.80
CA ALA A 202 3.22 -13.70 -18.26
C ALA A 202 2.73 -12.44 -18.95
N LEU A 203 1.58 -11.91 -18.53
CA LEU A 203 1.01 -10.68 -19.10
C LEU A 203 1.87 -9.45 -18.79
N GLY A 204 2.45 -9.35 -17.60
CA GLY A 204 3.39 -8.27 -17.25
C GLY A 204 4.63 -8.30 -18.15
N TRP A 205 5.21 -9.47 -18.40
CA TRP A 205 6.33 -9.61 -19.33
C TRP A 205 5.96 -9.23 -20.78
N ILE A 206 4.81 -9.70 -21.27
CA ILE A 206 4.31 -9.32 -22.60
C ILE A 206 4.10 -7.79 -22.65
N GLY A 207 3.46 -7.20 -21.64
CA GLY A 207 3.23 -5.76 -21.52
C GLY A 207 4.53 -4.96 -21.58
N ILE A 208 5.58 -5.40 -20.89
CA ILE A 208 6.90 -4.78 -20.97
C ILE A 208 7.43 -4.80 -22.40
N GLN A 209 7.32 -5.93 -23.11
CA GLN A 209 7.83 -6.04 -24.49
C GLN A 209 7.04 -5.17 -25.46
N VAL A 210 5.73 -5.08 -25.29
CA VAL A 210 4.86 -4.22 -26.09
C VAL A 210 5.19 -2.74 -25.84
N LEU A 211 5.20 -2.31 -24.58
CA LEU A 211 5.41 -0.92 -24.19
C LEU A 211 6.82 -0.40 -24.51
N LYS A 212 7.83 -1.28 -24.58
CA LYS A 212 9.17 -0.91 -25.03
C LYS A 212 9.29 -0.69 -26.55
N ARG A 213 8.42 -1.33 -27.32
CA ARG A 213 8.48 -1.29 -28.80
C ARG A 213 7.53 -0.27 -29.42
N ILE A 214 6.45 0.04 -28.70
CA ILE A 214 5.46 0.99 -29.19
C ILE A 214 5.93 2.42 -28.94
N SER A 215 5.83 3.27 -29.96
CA SER A 215 6.13 4.70 -29.84
C SER A 215 4.83 5.47 -29.68
N LEU A 216 4.41 5.73 -28.43
CA LEU A 216 3.21 6.49 -28.15
C LEU A 216 3.49 8.00 -28.19
N PRO A 217 2.56 8.82 -28.69
CA PRO A 217 2.79 10.25 -28.93
C PRO A 217 2.82 11.11 -27.65
N SER A 218 2.41 10.59 -26.50
CA SER A 218 2.42 11.33 -25.24
C SER A 218 2.73 10.46 -24.02
N SER A 219 3.28 11.07 -22.97
CA SER A 219 3.57 10.40 -21.70
C SER A 219 2.33 9.85 -21.00
N GLY A 220 1.20 10.55 -21.13
CA GLY A 220 -0.07 10.10 -20.55
C GLY A 220 -0.57 8.81 -21.16
N LEU A 221 -0.33 8.56 -22.46
CA LEU A 221 -0.72 7.30 -23.10
C LEU A 221 0.11 6.11 -22.59
N TYR A 222 1.39 6.31 -22.23
CA TYR A 222 2.17 5.25 -21.57
C TYR A 222 1.62 4.91 -20.20
N ALA A 223 1.17 5.91 -19.43
CA ALA A 223 0.57 5.70 -18.13
C ALA A 223 -0.75 4.94 -18.24
N LEU A 224 -1.63 5.36 -19.15
CA LEU A 224 -2.89 4.67 -19.45
C LEU A 224 -2.66 3.24 -19.95
N ALA A 225 -1.67 3.02 -20.80
CA ALA A 225 -1.36 1.70 -21.32
C ALA A 225 -0.83 0.77 -20.21
N ALA A 226 0.04 1.26 -19.31
CA ALA A 226 0.52 0.48 -18.17
C ALA A 226 -0.62 0.10 -17.21
N LEU A 227 -1.49 1.05 -16.88
CA LEU A 227 -2.67 0.81 -16.05
C LEU A 227 -3.66 -0.15 -16.74
N GLY A 228 -3.97 0.08 -18.02
CA GLY A 228 -4.85 -0.78 -18.81
C GLY A 228 -4.32 -2.21 -18.91
N TRP A 229 -2.99 -2.39 -19.02
CA TRP A 229 -2.36 -3.71 -19.02
C TRP A 229 -2.49 -4.43 -17.68
N ALA A 230 -2.34 -3.71 -16.58
CA ALA A 230 -2.55 -4.25 -15.25
C ALA A 230 -4.02 -4.67 -15.03
N ILE A 231 -4.99 -3.84 -15.44
CA ILE A 231 -6.41 -4.17 -15.37
C ILE A 231 -6.74 -5.37 -16.27
N LEU A 232 -6.15 -5.44 -17.47
CA LEU A 232 -6.32 -6.58 -18.37
C LEU A 232 -5.85 -7.89 -17.70
N SER A 233 -4.77 -7.84 -16.93
CA SER A 233 -4.29 -9.04 -16.23
C SER A 233 -5.26 -9.50 -15.15
N TYR A 234 -5.92 -8.57 -14.45
CA TYR A 234 -7.01 -8.90 -13.53
C TYR A 234 -8.17 -9.59 -14.24
N ALA A 235 -8.69 -8.96 -15.31
CA ALA A 235 -9.85 -9.46 -16.02
C ALA A 235 -9.58 -10.83 -16.68
N ALA A 236 -8.41 -11.00 -17.29
CA ALA A 236 -8.03 -12.27 -17.89
C ALA A 236 -7.87 -13.39 -16.84
N ALA A 237 -7.36 -13.09 -15.66
CA ALA A 237 -7.26 -14.06 -14.58
C ALA A 237 -8.65 -14.43 -14.04
N ALA A 238 -9.53 -13.46 -13.84
CA ALA A 238 -10.88 -13.67 -13.36
C ALA A 238 -11.70 -14.55 -14.32
N GLU A 239 -11.60 -14.32 -15.64
CA GLU A 239 -12.26 -15.15 -16.66
C GLU A 239 -11.74 -16.59 -16.70
N LEU A 240 -10.49 -16.82 -16.29
CA LEU A 240 -9.89 -18.15 -16.20
C LEU A 240 -10.10 -18.79 -14.82
N HIS A 241 -10.94 -18.24 -13.96
CA HIS A 241 -11.14 -18.67 -12.58
C HIS A 241 -9.83 -18.73 -11.78
N LEU A 242 -8.94 -17.75 -12.01
CA LEU A 242 -7.69 -17.56 -11.29
C LEU A 242 -7.77 -16.28 -10.45
N SER A 243 -6.86 -16.10 -9.49
CA SER A 243 -6.84 -14.90 -8.66
C SER A 243 -6.49 -13.64 -9.46
N GLY A 244 -7.51 -12.83 -9.81
CA GLY A 244 -7.34 -11.55 -10.51
C GLY A 244 -6.52 -10.55 -9.68
N PHE A 245 -6.70 -10.51 -8.36
CA PHE A 245 -5.97 -9.61 -7.47
C PHE A 245 -4.47 -9.92 -7.42
N ALA A 246 -4.10 -11.21 -7.38
CA ALA A 246 -2.70 -11.62 -7.50
C ALA A 246 -2.12 -11.24 -8.87
N ALA A 247 -2.89 -11.43 -9.95
CA ALA A 247 -2.46 -11.13 -11.31
C ALA A 247 -2.20 -9.63 -11.52
N VAL A 248 -3.12 -8.76 -11.11
CA VAL A 248 -2.98 -7.30 -11.28
C VAL A 248 -1.79 -6.76 -10.48
N TYR A 249 -1.61 -7.18 -9.23
CA TYR A 249 -0.51 -6.74 -8.39
C TYR A 249 0.85 -7.15 -8.97
N VAL A 250 1.00 -8.42 -9.36
CA VAL A 250 2.24 -8.94 -9.93
C VAL A 250 2.55 -8.34 -11.30
N CYS A 251 1.55 -8.17 -12.15
CA CYS A 251 1.68 -7.49 -13.43
C CYS A 251 2.11 -6.02 -13.24
N GLY A 252 1.46 -5.30 -12.32
CA GLY A 252 1.82 -3.93 -11.94
C GLY A 252 3.24 -3.84 -11.43
N LEU A 253 3.67 -4.77 -10.54
CA LEU A 253 5.02 -4.82 -10.00
C LEU A 253 6.08 -5.00 -11.09
N LEU A 254 5.85 -5.87 -12.07
CA LEU A 254 6.75 -6.05 -13.20
C LEU A 254 6.84 -4.79 -14.07
N LEU A 255 5.70 -4.21 -14.45
CA LEU A 255 5.64 -3.00 -15.27
C LEU A 255 6.29 -1.80 -14.57
N GLY A 256 5.99 -1.60 -13.28
CA GLY A 256 6.52 -0.52 -12.45
C GLY A 256 8.03 -0.57 -12.24
N ASN A 257 8.64 -1.78 -12.29
CA ASN A 257 10.08 -1.96 -12.13
C ASN A 257 10.84 -2.09 -13.46
N ALA A 258 10.13 -2.21 -14.58
CA ALA A 258 10.74 -2.25 -15.89
C ALA A 258 11.28 -0.85 -16.31
N LYS A 259 12.32 -0.85 -17.16
CA LYS A 259 12.83 0.38 -17.77
C LYS A 259 11.91 0.78 -18.93
N LEU A 260 10.73 1.33 -18.58
CA LEU A 260 9.76 1.83 -19.55
C LEU A 260 9.99 3.34 -19.79
N PRO A 261 9.61 3.87 -20.98
CA PRO A 261 9.58 5.31 -21.23
C PRO A 261 8.63 6.01 -20.23
N TYR A 262 8.94 7.25 -19.87
CA TYR A 262 8.10 8.11 -19.03
C TYR A 262 7.70 7.53 -17.65
N ARG A 263 8.56 6.69 -17.07
CA ARG A 263 8.28 5.96 -15.81
C ARG A 263 7.83 6.88 -14.66
N VAL A 264 8.44 8.08 -14.53
CA VAL A 264 8.10 9.05 -13.48
C VAL A 264 6.69 9.59 -13.69
N ALA A 265 6.36 9.98 -14.93
CA ALA A 265 5.02 10.45 -15.27
C ALA A 265 3.97 9.35 -15.08
N THR A 266 4.30 8.11 -15.45
CA THR A 266 3.42 6.94 -15.25
C THR A 266 3.12 6.74 -13.76
N ARG A 267 4.13 6.80 -12.89
CA ARG A 267 3.93 6.65 -11.43
C ARG A 267 3.06 7.76 -10.86
N ALA A 268 3.34 9.01 -11.19
CA ALA A 268 2.56 10.14 -10.70
C ALA A 268 1.09 10.09 -11.16
N PHE A 269 0.85 9.68 -12.41
CA PHE A 269 -0.50 9.51 -12.93
C PHE A 269 -1.26 8.40 -12.22
N VAL A 270 -0.63 7.22 -12.05
CA VAL A 270 -1.26 6.06 -11.42
C VAL A 270 -1.50 6.32 -9.93
N GLU A 271 -0.60 7.02 -9.24
CA GLU A 271 -0.79 7.48 -7.87
C GLU A 271 -2.03 8.40 -7.76
N GLY A 272 -2.22 9.32 -8.72
CA GLY A 272 -3.42 10.17 -8.79
C GLY A 272 -4.70 9.35 -8.96
N ILE A 273 -4.70 8.32 -9.81
CA ILE A 273 -5.82 7.39 -9.97
C ILE A 273 -6.08 6.60 -8.68
N GLY A 274 -5.02 6.13 -8.02
CA GLY A 274 -5.11 5.48 -6.72
C GLY A 274 -5.81 6.34 -5.67
N TRP A 275 -5.46 7.64 -5.59
CA TRP A 275 -6.15 8.57 -4.70
C TRP A 275 -7.63 8.75 -5.03
N ILE A 276 -7.99 8.86 -6.32
CA ILE A 276 -9.40 8.95 -6.73
C ILE A 276 -10.15 7.68 -6.35
N ALA A 277 -9.56 6.51 -6.59
CA ALA A 277 -10.15 5.23 -6.22
C ALA A 277 -10.33 5.10 -4.70
N GLN A 278 -9.34 5.48 -3.91
CA GLN A 278 -9.41 5.46 -2.44
C GLN A 278 -10.48 6.41 -1.91
N ILE A 279 -10.49 7.66 -2.38
CA ILE A 279 -11.51 8.65 -1.97
C ILE A 279 -12.90 8.15 -2.32
N GLY A 280 -13.12 7.74 -3.56
CA GLY A 280 -14.41 7.22 -4.03
C GLY A 280 -14.88 6.01 -3.23
N LEU A 281 -13.97 5.06 -2.99
CA LEU A 281 -14.22 3.87 -2.21
C LEU A 281 -14.66 4.19 -0.78
N PHE A 282 -13.86 4.96 -0.04
CA PHE A 282 -14.17 5.24 1.37
C PHE A 282 -15.40 6.12 1.55
N VAL A 283 -15.64 7.07 0.65
CA VAL A 283 -16.87 7.89 0.67
C VAL A 283 -18.10 7.01 0.38
N MET A 284 -18.01 6.12 -0.61
CA MET A 284 -19.08 5.17 -0.92
C MET A 284 -19.37 4.22 0.26
N LEU A 285 -18.32 3.67 0.89
CA LEU A 285 -18.49 2.83 2.08
C LEU A 285 -19.08 3.61 3.25
N GLY A 286 -18.75 4.91 3.37
CA GLY A 286 -19.38 5.79 4.35
C GLY A 286 -20.85 6.04 4.06
N LEU A 287 -21.25 6.19 2.78
CA LEU A 287 -22.65 6.29 2.36
C LEU A 287 -23.46 5.02 2.66
N LEU A 288 -22.82 3.85 2.48
CA LEU A 288 -23.44 2.55 2.76
C LEU A 288 -23.62 2.30 4.27
N ALA A 289 -22.84 2.98 5.09
CA ALA A 289 -22.92 2.86 6.55
C ALA A 289 -24.22 3.47 7.09
N SER A 290 -24.93 2.73 7.94
CA SER A 290 -26.17 3.16 8.57
C SER A 290 -26.00 3.30 10.09
N PRO A 291 -25.38 4.37 10.60
CA PRO A 291 -25.07 4.52 12.03
C PRO A 291 -26.32 4.47 12.95
N LYS A 292 -27.49 4.80 12.41
CA LYS A 292 -28.76 4.76 13.14
C LYS A 292 -29.20 3.34 13.53
N LEU A 293 -28.71 2.30 12.85
CA LEU A 293 -29.05 0.91 13.08
C LEU A 293 -28.10 0.22 14.06
N LEU A 294 -27.01 0.88 14.48
CA LEU A 294 -26.00 0.31 15.35
C LEU A 294 -26.55 0.03 16.76
N SER A 295 -26.42 -1.19 17.21
CA SER A 295 -26.74 -1.57 18.59
C SER A 295 -25.49 -1.54 19.48
N TRP A 296 -25.66 -1.29 20.77
CA TRP A 296 -24.57 -1.40 21.76
C TRP A 296 -23.96 -2.81 21.80
N GLY A 297 -24.77 -3.83 21.45
CA GLY A 297 -24.29 -5.21 21.34
C GLY A 297 -23.28 -5.38 20.20
N ASP A 298 -23.51 -4.72 19.05
CA ASP A 298 -22.60 -4.78 17.90
C ASP A 298 -21.29 -4.03 18.18
N VAL A 299 -21.35 -2.90 18.89
CA VAL A 299 -20.16 -2.21 19.40
C VAL A 299 -19.35 -3.13 20.32
N GLY A 300 -20.01 -3.84 21.24
CA GLY A 300 -19.37 -4.82 22.13
C GLY A 300 -18.67 -5.95 21.36
N VAL A 301 -19.34 -6.51 20.35
CA VAL A 301 -18.77 -7.54 19.46
C VAL A 301 -17.57 -7.01 18.68
N ALA A 302 -17.67 -5.81 18.11
CA ALA A 302 -16.58 -5.18 17.36
C ALA A 302 -15.34 -4.93 18.22
N ILE A 303 -15.54 -4.42 19.46
CA ILE A 303 -14.44 -4.19 20.40
C ILE A 303 -13.81 -5.52 20.83
N ALA A 304 -14.61 -6.52 21.17
CA ALA A 304 -14.11 -7.84 21.59
C ALA A 304 -13.32 -8.52 20.46
N ALA A 305 -13.87 -8.54 19.23
CA ALA A 305 -13.22 -9.09 18.07
C ALA A 305 -11.90 -8.35 17.75
N GLY A 306 -11.90 -7.02 17.82
CA GLY A 306 -10.72 -6.22 17.55
C GLY A 306 -9.63 -6.34 18.61
N LEU A 307 -9.98 -6.41 19.88
CA LEU A 307 -9.01 -6.69 20.95
C LEU A 307 -8.38 -8.07 20.78
N PHE A 308 -9.19 -9.10 20.51
CA PHE A 308 -8.69 -10.45 20.28
C PHE A 308 -7.78 -10.51 19.07
N LEU A 309 -8.19 -9.89 17.94
CA LEU A 309 -7.40 -9.86 16.73
C LEU A 309 -6.06 -9.14 16.95
N THR A 310 -6.09 -7.96 17.57
CA THR A 310 -4.90 -7.12 17.73
C THR A 310 -3.92 -7.66 18.77
N LEU A 311 -4.43 -8.21 19.90
CA LEU A 311 -3.59 -8.61 21.02
C LEU A 311 -3.23 -10.09 21.01
N ILE A 312 -3.98 -10.93 20.29
CA ILE A 312 -3.78 -12.39 20.29
C ILE A 312 -3.57 -12.92 18.88
N ALA A 313 -4.56 -12.80 17.99
CA ALA A 313 -4.51 -13.47 16.69
C ALA A 313 -3.37 -12.93 15.82
N ARG A 314 -3.20 -11.62 15.74
CA ARG A 314 -2.13 -11.00 14.96
C ARG A 314 -0.73 -11.28 15.51
N PRO A 315 -0.41 -11.11 16.80
CA PRO A 315 0.88 -11.50 17.36
C PRO A 315 1.21 -12.98 17.15
N VAL A 316 0.25 -13.89 17.36
CA VAL A 316 0.45 -15.32 17.11
C VAL A 316 0.72 -15.60 15.64
N SER A 317 -0.04 -15.01 14.74
CA SER A 317 0.16 -15.10 13.29
C SER A 317 1.55 -14.62 12.87
N VAL A 318 1.97 -13.43 13.33
CA VAL A 318 3.30 -12.90 13.05
C VAL A 318 4.39 -13.80 13.63
N LEU A 319 4.26 -14.26 14.86
CA LEU A 319 5.25 -15.14 15.50
C LEU A 319 5.42 -16.44 14.71
N LEU A 320 4.31 -17.13 14.40
CA LEU A 320 4.36 -18.40 13.65
C LEU A 320 4.91 -18.22 12.22
N SER A 321 4.59 -17.10 11.58
CA SER A 321 5.06 -16.82 10.21
C SER A 321 6.52 -16.37 10.15
N THR A 322 7.06 -15.78 11.22
CA THR A 322 8.39 -15.16 11.21
C THR A 322 9.47 -15.98 11.88
N VAL A 323 9.12 -17.02 12.63
CA VAL A 323 10.06 -17.88 13.39
C VAL A 323 11.19 -18.46 12.50
N TRP A 324 10.89 -18.79 11.25
CA TRP A 324 11.84 -19.37 10.29
C TRP A 324 12.81 -18.35 9.67
N PHE A 325 12.50 -17.04 9.76
CA PHE A 325 13.20 -15.96 9.02
C PHE A 325 14.14 -15.12 9.87
N ARG A 326 14.38 -15.50 11.12
CA ARG A 326 15.27 -14.77 12.05
C ARG A 326 14.93 -13.27 12.12
N ILE A 327 13.64 -12.94 12.24
CA ILE A 327 13.19 -11.57 12.47
C ILE A 327 13.45 -11.22 13.94
N GLY A 328 14.00 -10.04 14.18
CA GLY A 328 14.22 -9.53 15.53
C GLY A 328 12.90 -9.37 16.28
N TRP A 329 12.90 -9.60 17.60
CA TRP A 329 11.70 -9.46 18.42
C TRP A 329 11.06 -8.07 18.34
N GLN A 330 11.89 -7.02 18.19
CA GLN A 330 11.45 -5.64 18.02
C GLN A 330 10.68 -5.46 16.70
N ASP A 331 11.20 -6.02 15.62
CA ASP A 331 10.57 -6.00 14.31
C ASP A 331 9.24 -6.79 14.35
N GLY A 332 9.23 -7.96 15.02
CA GLY A 332 8.02 -8.79 15.21
C GLY A 332 6.91 -8.09 16.01
N ILE A 333 7.25 -7.41 17.11
CA ILE A 333 6.29 -6.61 17.88
C ILE A 333 5.72 -5.48 17.01
N PHE A 334 6.59 -4.78 16.28
CA PHE A 334 6.15 -3.71 15.40
C PHE A 334 5.23 -4.22 14.29
N LEU A 335 5.58 -5.30 13.60
CA LEU A 335 4.76 -5.93 12.55
C LEU A 335 3.41 -6.40 13.09
N SER A 336 3.37 -6.88 14.34
CA SER A 336 2.12 -7.26 15.00
C SER A 336 1.21 -6.07 15.23
N TRP A 337 1.75 -4.95 15.70
CA TRP A 337 0.98 -3.73 15.97
C TRP A 337 0.67 -2.92 14.72
N ALA A 338 1.57 -2.92 13.73
CA ALA A 338 1.41 -2.20 12.46
C ALA A 338 0.42 -2.85 11.48
N GLY A 339 -0.19 -3.96 11.86
CA GLY A 339 -1.27 -4.56 11.06
C GLY A 339 -2.55 -3.73 11.10
N LEU A 340 -2.53 -2.50 10.57
CA LEU A 340 -3.73 -1.67 10.43
C LEU A 340 -4.68 -2.28 9.39
N ARG A 341 -5.97 -2.03 9.59
CA ARG A 341 -7.03 -2.42 8.66
C ARG A 341 -7.60 -1.17 8.02
N GLY A 342 -7.62 -1.16 6.70
CA GLY A 342 -8.15 -0.04 5.91
C GLY A 342 -9.52 -0.34 5.31
N ALA A 343 -9.67 -0.03 4.02
CA ALA A 343 -10.91 -0.26 3.28
C ALA A 343 -11.20 -1.74 3.04
N VAL A 344 -10.17 -2.56 2.85
CA VAL A 344 -10.32 -3.95 2.37
C VAL A 344 -11.31 -4.76 3.23
N PRO A 345 -11.25 -4.78 4.56
CA PRO A 345 -12.25 -5.44 5.39
C PRO A 345 -13.68 -4.99 5.11
N ILE A 346 -13.90 -3.68 4.96
CA ILE A 346 -15.23 -3.12 4.74
C ILE A 346 -15.75 -3.48 3.33
N VAL A 347 -14.87 -3.41 2.31
CA VAL A 347 -15.22 -3.85 0.94
C VAL A 347 -15.54 -5.33 0.90
N LEU A 348 -14.73 -6.17 1.58
CA LEU A 348 -14.98 -7.60 1.61
C LEU A 348 -16.34 -7.95 2.25
N CYS A 349 -16.86 -7.12 3.16
CA CYS A 349 -18.22 -7.27 3.68
C CYS A 349 -19.31 -7.02 2.63
N THR A 350 -19.01 -6.36 1.51
CA THR A 350 -20.01 -6.19 0.44
C THR A 350 -20.29 -7.50 -0.31
N ILE A 351 -19.36 -8.47 -0.28
CA ILE A 351 -19.58 -9.81 -0.88
C ILE A 351 -20.74 -10.54 -0.20
N PRO A 352 -20.71 -10.82 1.13
CA PRO A 352 -21.82 -11.47 1.78
C PRO A 352 -23.11 -10.62 1.75
N LEU A 353 -22.97 -9.28 1.68
CA LEU A 353 -24.11 -8.37 1.58
C LEU A 353 -24.81 -8.52 0.22
N ALA A 354 -24.07 -8.49 -0.89
CA ALA A 354 -24.58 -8.72 -2.24
C ALA A 354 -25.11 -10.16 -2.42
N SER A 355 -24.47 -11.14 -1.79
CA SER A 355 -24.91 -12.54 -1.75
C SER A 355 -26.13 -12.76 -0.83
N ARG A 356 -26.66 -11.71 -0.21
CA ARG A 356 -27.82 -11.76 0.72
C ARG A 356 -27.66 -12.79 1.85
N VAL A 357 -26.46 -12.93 2.36
CA VAL A 357 -26.19 -13.82 3.48
C VAL A 357 -26.96 -13.34 4.71
N PRO A 358 -27.63 -14.23 5.47
CA PRO A 358 -28.28 -13.84 6.73
C PRO A 358 -27.31 -13.12 7.67
N SER A 359 -27.74 -12.03 8.30
CA SER A 359 -26.93 -11.19 9.20
C SER A 359 -25.72 -10.49 8.58
N SER A 360 -25.60 -10.44 7.22
CA SER A 360 -24.49 -9.74 6.54
C SER A 360 -24.45 -8.25 6.84
N GLN A 361 -25.59 -7.59 7.00
CA GLN A 361 -25.67 -6.19 7.41
C GLN A 361 -25.03 -5.99 8.80
N ARG A 362 -25.34 -6.85 9.74
CA ARG A 362 -24.76 -6.82 11.09
C ARG A 362 -23.25 -7.07 11.05
N LEU A 363 -22.79 -7.99 10.20
CA LEU A 363 -21.36 -8.23 9.98
C LEU A 363 -20.65 -6.97 9.44
N PHE A 364 -21.27 -6.31 8.44
CA PHE A 364 -20.78 -5.06 7.90
C PHE A 364 -20.64 -3.98 8.97
N ASP A 365 -21.66 -3.78 9.78
CA ASP A 365 -21.68 -2.80 10.86
C ASP A 365 -20.59 -3.08 11.92
N VAL A 366 -20.46 -4.33 12.35
CA VAL A 366 -19.41 -4.78 13.29
C VAL A 366 -18.02 -4.52 12.73
N VAL A 367 -17.78 -4.85 11.46
CA VAL A 367 -16.47 -4.64 10.80
C VAL A 367 -16.19 -3.16 10.62
N LEU A 368 -17.19 -2.37 10.27
CA LEU A 368 -17.06 -0.91 10.15
C LEU A 368 -16.62 -0.28 11.47
N ILE A 369 -17.30 -0.61 12.58
CA ILE A 369 -16.95 -0.13 13.92
C ILE A 369 -15.53 -0.58 14.28
N PHE A 370 -15.24 -1.85 14.05
CA PHE A 370 -13.91 -2.42 14.30
C PHE A 370 -12.81 -1.66 13.56
N VAL A 371 -12.96 -1.41 12.25
CA VAL A 371 -11.97 -0.69 11.45
C VAL A 371 -11.79 0.74 11.99
N ILE A 372 -12.87 1.46 12.24
CA ILE A 372 -12.79 2.84 12.76
C ILE A 372 -12.08 2.87 14.12
N VAL A 373 -12.56 2.10 15.08
CA VAL A 373 -12.05 2.13 16.47
C VAL A 373 -10.58 1.73 16.53
N PHE A 374 -10.21 0.60 15.91
CA PHE A 374 -8.84 0.09 16.00
C PHE A 374 -7.86 0.89 15.15
N THR A 375 -8.29 1.46 14.03
CA THR A 375 -7.43 2.37 13.26
C THR A 375 -7.18 3.67 14.03
N VAL A 376 -8.20 4.27 14.66
CA VAL A 376 -8.03 5.46 15.52
C VAL A 376 -7.14 5.17 16.73
N LEU A 377 -7.21 3.97 17.28
CA LEU A 377 -6.41 3.59 18.45
C LEU A 377 -4.96 3.27 18.07
N GLN A 378 -4.74 2.49 17.02
CA GLN A 378 -3.41 2.00 16.64
C GLN A 378 -2.59 3.03 15.85
N ALA A 379 -3.20 3.73 14.89
CA ALA A 379 -2.47 4.60 13.98
C ALA A 379 -1.63 5.68 14.70
N PRO A 380 -2.16 6.48 15.65
CA PRO A 380 -1.37 7.50 16.32
C PRO A 380 -0.24 6.94 17.22
N THR A 381 -0.35 5.67 17.62
CA THR A 381 0.66 5.03 18.48
C THR A 381 1.84 4.44 17.70
N LEU A 382 1.72 4.26 16.38
CA LEU A 382 2.77 3.69 15.52
C LEU A 382 4.09 4.48 15.56
N PRO A 383 4.12 5.81 15.44
CA PRO A 383 5.36 6.57 15.53
C PRO A 383 6.04 6.44 16.88
N TRP A 384 5.26 6.47 17.97
CA TRP A 384 5.78 6.27 19.31
C TRP A 384 6.39 4.86 19.47
N LEU A 385 5.69 3.83 19.00
CA LEU A 385 6.18 2.44 19.08
C LEU A 385 7.45 2.24 18.25
N ALA A 386 7.52 2.78 17.02
CA ALA A 386 8.71 2.71 16.17
C ALA A 386 9.93 3.32 16.86
N ASN A 387 9.77 4.50 17.48
CA ASN A 387 10.83 5.16 18.24
C ASN A 387 11.21 4.34 19.49
N ARG A 388 10.22 3.84 20.23
CA ARG A 388 10.46 3.05 21.47
C ARG A 388 11.22 1.75 21.22
N LEU A 389 10.98 1.12 20.06
CA LEU A 389 11.68 -0.10 19.63
C LEU A 389 13.03 0.19 18.93
N GLY A 390 13.42 1.47 18.78
CA GLY A 390 14.66 1.86 18.10
C GLY A 390 14.64 1.58 16.59
N LEU A 391 13.45 1.43 15.96
CA LEU A 391 13.32 1.21 14.54
C LEU A 391 13.62 2.47 13.73
N ALA A 392 13.23 3.64 14.26
CA ALA A 392 13.49 4.93 13.64
C ALA A 392 14.99 5.20 13.49
N ASP A 393 15.81 4.85 14.48
CA ASP A 393 17.27 5.02 14.43
C ASP A 393 17.91 4.09 13.41
N ARG A 394 17.41 2.83 13.30
CA ARG A 394 17.88 1.85 12.31
C ARG A 394 17.40 2.16 10.89
N GLY A 395 16.29 2.85 10.76
CA GLY A 395 15.71 3.27 9.49
C GLY A 395 16.23 4.60 8.97
N GLN A 396 17.02 5.33 9.76
CA GLN A 396 17.59 6.60 9.29
C GLN A 396 18.43 6.36 8.02
N PRO A 397 18.14 7.06 6.92
CA PRO A 397 18.96 6.96 5.74
C PRO A 397 20.33 7.57 6.09
N HIS A 398 21.33 6.70 6.23
CA HIS A 398 22.74 7.13 6.19
C HIS A 398 23.14 7.46 4.74
N ASP A 399 22.20 7.28 3.80
CA ASP A 399 22.35 7.48 2.39
C ASP A 399 21.47 8.62 1.89
N VAL A 400 21.98 9.33 0.89
CA VAL A 400 21.30 10.45 0.26
C VAL A 400 20.09 9.94 -0.53
N GLU A 401 18.91 10.50 -0.27
CA GLU A 401 17.74 10.29 -1.14
C GLU A 401 18.01 10.94 -2.50
N VAL A 402 17.93 10.14 -3.57
CA VAL A 402 18.16 10.60 -4.94
C VAL A 402 16.84 10.48 -5.71
N GLU A 403 16.22 11.60 -6.01
CA GLU A 403 15.15 11.67 -7.00
C GLU A 403 15.74 11.98 -8.37
N VAL A 404 15.26 11.33 -9.41
CA VAL A 404 15.76 11.50 -10.77
C VAL A 404 14.65 11.92 -11.70
N ALA A 405 14.79 13.08 -12.31
CA ALA A 405 13.95 13.54 -13.40
C ALA A 405 14.74 13.44 -14.71
N PRO A 406 14.37 12.54 -15.65
CA PRO A 406 15.02 12.46 -16.94
C PRO A 406 14.72 13.72 -17.77
N LEU A 407 15.75 14.33 -18.32
CA LEU A 407 15.62 15.43 -19.26
C LEU A 407 15.47 14.85 -20.67
N GLU A 408 14.26 14.46 -21.04
CA GLU A 408 13.91 13.61 -22.18
C GLU A 408 14.44 14.12 -23.55
N ARG A 409 14.72 15.39 -23.68
CA ARG A 409 15.25 15.99 -24.93
C ARG A 409 16.77 16.02 -25.00
N MET A 410 17.51 15.76 -23.94
CA MET A 410 18.94 16.02 -23.84
C MET A 410 19.83 14.83 -23.52
N SER A 411 19.33 13.59 -23.46
CA SER A 411 20.06 12.39 -23.01
C SER A 411 20.81 12.61 -21.69
N ALA A 412 20.24 13.42 -20.80
CA ALA A 412 20.75 13.78 -19.49
C ALA A 412 19.68 13.59 -18.42
N ASP A 413 20.13 13.31 -17.21
CA ASP A 413 19.28 13.16 -16.04
C ASP A 413 19.56 14.29 -15.06
N LEU A 414 18.50 14.84 -14.48
CA LEU A 414 18.56 15.75 -13.34
C LEU A 414 18.36 14.91 -12.07
N MET A 415 19.36 14.87 -11.22
CA MET A 415 19.30 14.17 -9.94
C MET A 415 19.10 15.21 -8.84
N GLN A 416 18.04 15.09 -8.07
CA GLN A 416 17.77 15.88 -6.88
C GLN A 416 18.16 15.06 -5.65
N LEU A 417 18.98 15.65 -4.79
CA LEU A 417 19.57 14.98 -3.64
C LEU A 417 19.37 15.85 -2.41
N ARG A 418 18.70 15.34 -1.40
CA ARG A 418 18.58 16.01 -0.10
C ARG A 418 19.63 15.47 0.87
N ILE A 419 20.34 16.37 1.55
CA ILE A 419 21.41 16.02 2.50
C ILE A 419 20.82 15.76 3.88
N PRO A 420 20.74 14.49 4.33
CA PRO A 420 20.16 14.15 5.61
C PRO A 420 21.07 14.54 6.78
N VAL A 421 20.48 14.64 7.96
CA VAL A 421 21.22 14.81 9.22
C VAL A 421 22.11 13.59 9.45
N GLY A 422 23.40 13.80 9.72
CA GLY A 422 24.35 12.69 9.91
C GLY A 422 25.10 12.25 8.65
N SER A 423 24.74 12.76 7.46
CA SER A 423 25.51 12.51 6.23
C SER A 423 26.91 13.11 6.32
N LYS A 424 27.94 12.36 5.92
CA LYS A 424 29.32 12.84 5.83
C LYS A 424 29.57 13.77 4.63
N LEU A 425 28.54 14.06 3.83
CA LEU A 425 28.56 15.15 2.86
C LEU A 425 28.55 16.53 3.51
N ASN A 426 28.05 16.64 4.74
CA ASN A 426 28.10 17.89 5.48
C ASN A 426 29.55 18.35 5.69
N GLY A 427 29.86 19.57 5.23
CA GLY A 427 31.21 20.15 5.29
C GLY A 427 32.16 19.71 4.15
N VAL A 428 31.64 18.99 3.13
CA VAL A 428 32.39 18.65 1.91
C VAL A 428 32.23 19.80 0.90
N GLU A 429 33.32 20.20 0.25
CA GLU A 429 33.25 21.17 -0.86
C GLU A 429 32.69 20.51 -2.12
N ILE A 430 31.97 21.30 -2.93
CA ILE A 430 31.40 20.81 -4.20
C ILE A 430 32.48 20.20 -5.10
N GLY A 431 33.67 20.83 -5.19
CA GLY A 431 34.79 20.32 -5.95
C GLY A 431 35.35 18.98 -5.44
N GLU A 432 35.19 18.67 -4.15
CA GLU A 432 35.65 17.43 -3.52
C GLU A 432 34.71 16.24 -3.83
N LEU A 433 33.49 16.49 -4.30
CA LEU A 433 32.62 15.42 -4.80
C LEU A 433 33.27 14.66 -5.95
N ARG A 434 34.13 15.32 -6.72
CA ARG A 434 34.86 14.75 -7.88
C ARG A 434 33.89 13.97 -8.80
N LEU A 435 32.78 14.61 -9.12
CA LEU A 435 31.87 14.13 -10.16
C LEU A 435 32.64 14.16 -11.47
N GLY A 436 32.52 13.13 -12.32
CA GLY A 436 33.25 13.06 -13.59
C GLY A 436 33.05 14.32 -14.46
N ARG A 437 33.88 14.53 -15.50
CA ARG A 437 33.90 15.74 -16.34
C ARG A 437 32.55 16.17 -16.93
N ASN A 438 31.57 15.23 -16.98
CA ASN A 438 30.27 15.46 -17.61
C ASN A 438 29.13 15.52 -16.59
N ALA A 439 29.41 15.54 -15.28
CA ALA A 439 28.42 15.70 -14.25
C ALA A 439 28.76 16.92 -13.36
N ALA A 440 27.77 17.73 -13.06
CA ALA A 440 27.96 18.95 -12.28
C ALA A 440 26.78 19.17 -11.30
N VAL A 441 27.10 19.72 -10.11
CA VAL A 441 26.07 20.31 -9.25
C VAL A 441 25.68 21.65 -9.85
N SER A 442 24.48 21.71 -10.40
CA SER A 442 23.98 22.90 -11.10
C SER A 442 23.36 23.91 -10.15
N LEU A 443 22.78 23.44 -9.05
CA LEU A 443 22.10 24.29 -8.08
C LEU A 443 22.17 23.67 -6.69
N ILE A 444 22.24 24.52 -5.68
CA ILE A 444 21.99 24.17 -4.26
C ILE A 444 20.77 24.97 -3.82
N ILE A 445 19.79 24.30 -3.22
CA ILE A 445 18.68 24.96 -2.56
C ILE A 445 18.94 24.85 -1.05
N ARG A 446 19.13 26.01 -0.42
CA ARG A 446 19.37 26.16 1.01
C ARG A 446 18.36 27.10 1.62
N ASP A 447 17.66 26.68 2.67
CA ASP A 447 16.62 27.47 3.32
C ASP A 447 15.56 28.02 2.32
N ASN A 448 15.25 27.20 1.31
CA ASN A 448 14.35 27.51 0.20
C ASN A 448 14.86 28.58 -0.79
N GLU A 449 16.14 28.96 -0.68
CA GLU A 449 16.78 29.89 -1.64
C GLU A 449 17.71 29.13 -2.58
N PRO A 450 17.53 29.25 -3.90
CA PRO A 450 18.41 28.63 -4.88
C PRO A 450 19.71 29.42 -5.08
N MET A 451 20.85 28.73 -5.07
CA MET A 451 22.16 29.31 -5.36
C MET A 451 22.93 28.43 -6.33
N VAL A 452 23.67 29.07 -7.24
CA VAL A 452 24.60 28.37 -8.13
C VAL A 452 25.92 28.17 -7.37
N PRO A 453 26.32 26.90 -7.09
CA PRO A 453 27.50 26.66 -6.27
C PRO A 453 28.80 26.83 -7.03
N GLY A 454 29.78 27.42 -6.39
CA GLY A 454 31.18 27.37 -6.79
C GLY A 454 31.89 26.11 -6.27
N PRO A 455 33.08 25.78 -6.80
CA PRO A 455 33.82 24.57 -6.40
C PRO A 455 34.20 24.50 -4.91
N ARG A 456 34.29 25.66 -4.25
CA ARG A 456 34.67 25.78 -2.81
C ARG A 456 33.47 25.90 -1.88
N ASP A 457 32.26 25.93 -2.42
CA ASP A 457 31.08 26.00 -1.56
C ASP A 457 30.88 24.70 -0.79
N LEU A 458 30.59 24.86 0.50
CA LEU A 458 30.39 23.75 1.41
C LEU A 458 28.95 23.27 1.36
N ILE A 459 28.77 21.96 1.23
CA ILE A 459 27.49 21.27 1.41
C ILE A 459 27.13 21.30 2.88
N ARG A 460 25.87 21.60 3.19
CA ARG A 460 25.32 21.61 4.55
C ARG A 460 24.18 20.62 4.69
N THR A 461 23.97 20.17 5.92
CA THR A 461 22.79 19.39 6.26
C THR A 461 21.52 20.17 5.94
N GLY A 462 20.56 19.53 5.27
CA GLY A 462 19.32 20.16 4.82
C GLY A 462 19.39 20.77 3.42
N ASP A 463 20.59 20.91 2.81
CA ASP A 463 20.70 21.35 1.43
C ASP A 463 20.07 20.35 0.47
N GLU A 464 19.44 20.86 -0.59
CA GLU A 464 19.04 20.06 -1.76
C GLU A 464 19.98 20.39 -2.93
N LEU A 465 20.65 19.36 -3.44
CA LEU A 465 21.57 19.48 -4.57
C LEU A 465 20.88 19.04 -5.86
N LEU A 466 20.93 19.87 -6.87
CA LEU A 466 20.52 19.51 -8.24
C LEU A 466 21.77 19.18 -9.06
N VAL A 467 21.91 17.90 -9.42
CA VAL A 467 23.07 17.38 -10.18
C VAL A 467 22.60 17.00 -11.58
N VAL A 468 23.21 17.57 -12.59
CA VAL A 468 23.00 17.19 -13.99
C VAL A 468 24.09 16.20 -14.42
N THR A 469 23.68 15.10 -15.02
CA THR A 469 24.59 14.04 -15.50
C THR A 469 24.05 13.40 -16.78
N PRO A 470 24.91 13.00 -17.74
CA PRO A 470 24.47 12.18 -18.87
C PRO A 470 23.82 10.89 -18.40
N SER A 471 22.74 10.45 -19.06
CA SER A 471 21.95 9.28 -18.63
C SER A 471 22.78 8.00 -18.52
N HIS A 472 23.81 7.83 -19.37
CA HIS A 472 24.72 6.66 -19.33
C HIS A 472 25.70 6.70 -18.14
N LEU A 473 26.01 7.86 -17.54
CA LEU A 473 26.89 8.04 -16.40
C LEU A 473 26.14 8.17 -15.07
N ARG A 474 24.81 8.17 -15.10
CA ARG A 474 23.96 8.35 -13.93
C ARG A 474 24.30 7.39 -12.78
N ALA A 475 24.38 6.09 -13.07
CA ALA A 475 24.66 5.09 -12.05
C ALA A 475 26.03 5.32 -11.37
N GLN A 476 27.04 5.70 -12.14
CA GLN A 476 28.37 6.03 -11.64
C GLN A 476 28.37 7.30 -10.79
N THR A 477 27.67 8.35 -11.23
CA THR A 477 27.51 9.59 -10.49
C THR A 477 26.80 9.38 -9.17
N GLU A 478 25.70 8.63 -9.18
CA GLU A 478 24.95 8.27 -7.98
C GLU A 478 25.81 7.46 -7.00
N GLN A 479 26.50 6.43 -7.50
CA GLN A 479 27.39 5.61 -6.68
C GLN A 479 28.51 6.45 -6.03
N ARG A 480 29.06 7.40 -6.76
CA ARG A 480 30.07 8.31 -6.27
C ARG A 480 29.55 9.20 -5.13
N ILE A 481 28.39 9.82 -5.30
CA ILE A 481 27.77 10.66 -4.29
C ILE A 481 27.47 9.86 -3.03
N ARG A 482 26.91 8.66 -3.18
CA ARG A 482 26.65 7.75 -2.06
C ARG A 482 27.93 7.32 -1.34
N ALA A 483 29.02 7.08 -2.07
CA ALA A 483 30.30 6.75 -1.48
C ALA A 483 30.85 7.91 -0.61
N VAL A 484 30.72 9.16 -1.09
CA VAL A 484 31.13 10.34 -0.31
C VAL A 484 30.18 10.57 0.88
N ALA A 485 28.90 10.33 0.72
CA ALA A 485 27.93 10.44 1.80
C ALA A 485 28.25 9.50 2.98
N ARG A 486 28.75 8.30 2.69
CA ARG A 486 29.13 7.29 3.68
C ARG A 486 30.56 7.47 4.21
N GLY A 487 31.52 7.77 3.32
CA GLY A 487 32.96 7.81 3.59
C GLY A 487 33.54 9.20 3.87
N GLY A 488 32.82 10.26 3.57
CA GLY A 488 33.30 11.64 3.62
C GLY A 488 34.36 11.92 2.55
N ARG A 489 35.19 12.95 2.74
CA ARG A 489 36.26 13.41 1.79
C ARG A 489 37.21 12.28 1.36
N LEU A 490 37.42 11.26 2.18
CA LEU A 490 38.35 10.15 1.94
C LEU A 490 37.71 8.91 1.26
N ALA A 491 36.48 8.99 0.80
CA ALA A 491 35.78 7.86 0.17
C ALA A 491 36.51 7.26 -1.05
N ALA A 492 37.33 8.05 -1.76
CA ALA A 492 38.11 7.58 -2.90
C ALA A 492 39.34 6.73 -2.51
N TRP A 493 39.90 6.91 -1.33
CA TRP A 493 41.12 6.19 -0.89
C TRP A 493 40.82 4.77 -0.39
N ARG A 494 39.59 4.51 0.06
CA ARG A 494 39.19 3.20 0.55
C ARG A 494 38.78 2.22 -0.53
N GLN A 495 38.41 2.69 -1.73
CA GLN A 495 38.09 1.80 -2.84
C GLN A 495 39.33 1.27 -3.57
N SER A 496 40.42 2.02 -3.62
CA SER A 496 41.69 1.57 -4.21
C SER A 496 42.52 0.65 -3.30
N ALA A 497 42.12 0.45 -2.07
CA ALA A 497 42.79 -0.47 -1.13
C ALA A 497 42.04 -1.82 -0.99
N ALA A 498 40.94 -2.01 -1.71
CA ALA A 498 40.09 -3.21 -1.70
C ALA A 498 40.05 -3.92 -3.09
N GLU A 499 40.75 -3.38 -4.11
CA GLU A 499 41.19 -4.05 -5.34
C GLU A 499 42.66 -4.48 -5.22
#